data_85aee2ce688241fb321696d924184299
#
_entry.id   85aee2ce688241fb321696d924184299
#
_cell.length_a   1.000
_cell.length_b   1.000
_cell.length_c   1.000
_cell.angle_alpha   90.00
_cell.angle_beta   90.00
_cell.angle_gamma   90.00
#
_symmetry.space_group_name_H-M   'P 1'
#
loop_
_entity.id
_entity.type
_entity.pdbx_description
1 polymer ?
#
loop_
_entity_poly.entity_id
_entity_poly.type
_entity_poly.pdbx_seq_one_letter_code
_entity_poly.pdbx_strand_id
1 'polypeptide(L)'
;MQSMSDEQLVTVRATERAFVVAASGEIDVDTVNELHEAMAQAWRANVAVTVVDLSETEFADSSLLNLLLEAHQRYAAEGRLLAVAGPFHPNVTRLFKVTGTADYLPLAATMDLAVQRAESRP
;
A
#
# COMPACT_ATOMS: atom_id res chain seq x y z
N MET A 1 -18.37 -18.86 -15.42
CA MET A 1 -17.95 -18.23 -15.17
C MET A 1 -17.38 -17.70 -14.75
N GLN A 2 -16.99 -17.51 -14.55
CA GLN A 2 -16.40 -16.88 -14.17
C GLN A 2 -15.67 -16.19 -14.16
N SER A 3 -15.52 -16.13 -14.37
CA SER A 3 -14.35 -15.58 -14.73
C SER A 3 -14.11 -14.20 -14.28
N MET A 4 -14.98 -13.37 -14.19
CA MET A 4 -14.83 -12.05 -13.66
C MET A 4 -14.30 -12.08 -12.29
N SER A 5 -14.63 -13.08 -11.59
CA SER A 5 -14.21 -13.21 -10.23
C SER A 5 -12.72 -13.46 -10.11
N ASP A 6 -12.06 -13.69 -11.24
CA ASP A 6 -10.63 -13.89 -11.20
C ASP A 6 -9.85 -12.62 -10.99
N GLU A 7 -10.47 -11.48 -11.25
CA GLU A 7 -9.79 -10.23 -11.03
C GLU A 7 -9.88 -9.87 -9.57
N GLN A 8 -8.77 -9.88 -8.92
CA GLN A 8 -8.72 -9.50 -7.52
C GLN A 8 -8.22 -8.09 -7.40
N LEU A 9 -8.96 -7.27 -6.64
CA LEU A 9 -8.53 -5.92 -6.36
C LEU A 9 -7.26 -5.89 -5.54
N VAL A 10 -7.10 -6.87 -4.66
CA VAL A 10 -5.97 -6.88 -3.75
C VAL A 10 -5.31 -8.25 -3.81
N THR A 11 -4.00 -8.25 -4.00
CA THR A 11 -3.21 -9.49 -3.96
C THR A 11 -2.08 -9.31 -2.95
N VAL A 12 -1.62 -10.44 -2.41
CA VAL A 12 -0.50 -10.44 -1.49
C VAL A 12 0.55 -11.43 -1.99
N ARG A 13 1.81 -11.09 -1.81
CA ARG A 13 2.89 -12.00 -2.13
C ARG A 13 4.09 -11.69 -1.26
N ALA A 14 4.86 -12.73 -0.96
CA ALA A 14 6.08 -12.56 -0.19
C ALA A 14 7.26 -12.69 -1.13
N THR A 15 8.21 -11.80 -0.98
CA THR A 15 9.49 -11.89 -1.67
C THR A 15 10.56 -12.07 -0.60
N GLU A 16 11.80 -12.23 -1.02
CA GLU A 16 12.90 -12.34 -0.06
C GLU A 16 13.06 -11.05 0.73
N ARG A 17 12.64 -9.93 0.17
CA ARG A 17 12.91 -8.62 0.74
C ARG A 17 11.70 -7.98 1.39
N ALA A 18 10.49 -8.40 1.03
CA ALA A 18 9.31 -7.70 1.51
C ALA A 18 8.06 -8.55 1.39
N PHE A 19 7.06 -8.17 2.16
CA PHE A 19 5.69 -8.65 1.98
C PHE A 19 4.96 -7.57 1.19
N VAL A 20 4.45 -7.93 0.02
CA VAL A 20 3.88 -6.96 -0.91
C VAL A 20 2.36 -7.10 -0.94
N VAL A 21 1.67 -6.01 -0.67
CA VAL A 21 0.22 -5.93 -0.76
C VAL A 21 -0.08 -5.00 -1.93
N ALA A 22 -0.61 -5.55 -3.01
CA ALA A 22 -0.89 -4.79 -4.22
C ALA A 22 -2.38 -4.57 -4.37
N ALA A 23 -2.77 -3.34 -4.68
CA ALA A 23 -4.17 -2.97 -4.92
C ALA A 23 -4.31 -2.47 -6.35
N SER A 24 -5.43 -2.80 -6.99
CA SER A 24 -5.67 -2.37 -8.37
C SER A 24 -7.08 -1.82 -8.51
N GLY A 25 -7.28 -1.01 -9.54
CA GLY A 25 -8.57 -0.45 -9.85
C GLY A 25 -8.94 0.69 -8.93
N GLU A 26 -10.17 0.66 -8.43
CA GLU A 26 -10.69 1.73 -7.58
C GLU A 26 -10.78 1.26 -6.14
N ILE A 27 -10.20 2.04 -5.25
CA ILE A 27 -10.24 1.74 -3.82
C ILE A 27 -11.09 2.80 -3.14
N ASP A 28 -12.28 2.39 -2.70
CA ASP A 28 -13.23 3.28 -2.04
C ASP A 28 -13.76 2.59 -0.78
N VAL A 29 -14.80 3.17 -0.21
CA VAL A 29 -15.35 2.67 1.05
C VAL A 29 -15.86 1.23 0.92
N ASP A 30 -16.27 0.82 -0.28
CA ASP A 30 -16.79 -0.54 -0.48
C ASP A 30 -15.68 -1.56 -0.71
N THR A 31 -14.56 -1.13 -1.28
CA THR A 31 -13.49 -2.05 -1.64
C THR A 31 -12.31 -2.03 -0.68
N VAL A 32 -12.22 -1.01 0.16
CA VAL A 32 -11.07 -0.88 1.07
C VAL A 32 -10.97 -2.02 2.08
N ASN A 33 -12.07 -2.72 2.34
CA ASN A 33 -12.04 -3.82 3.29
C ASN A 33 -11.12 -4.95 2.87
N GLU A 34 -11.03 -5.20 1.56
CA GLU A 34 -10.10 -6.22 1.07
C GLU A 34 -8.67 -5.81 1.36
N LEU A 35 -8.38 -4.53 1.23
CA LEU A 35 -7.05 -4.03 1.53
C LEU A 35 -6.78 -4.10 3.04
N HIS A 36 -7.77 -3.80 3.87
CA HIS A 36 -7.63 -3.95 5.31
C HIS A 36 -7.25 -5.38 5.69
N GLU A 37 -7.93 -6.36 5.07
CA GLU A 37 -7.65 -7.76 5.37
C GLU A 37 -6.25 -8.16 4.93
N ALA A 38 -5.83 -7.68 3.77
CA ALA A 38 -4.48 -7.96 3.28
C ALA A 38 -3.43 -7.34 4.18
N MET A 39 -3.68 -6.12 4.66
CA MET A 39 -2.76 -5.46 5.57
C MET A 39 -2.70 -6.18 6.91
N ALA A 40 -3.82 -6.73 7.38
CA ALA A 40 -3.82 -7.53 8.60
C ALA A 40 -2.98 -8.80 8.41
N GLN A 41 -3.07 -9.40 7.24
CA GLN A 41 -2.27 -10.57 6.93
C GLN A 41 -0.78 -10.22 6.94
N ALA A 42 -0.42 -9.08 6.34
CA ALA A 42 0.96 -8.62 6.33
C ALA A 42 1.46 -8.37 7.74
N TRP A 43 0.60 -7.77 8.58
CA TRP A 43 0.98 -7.50 9.96
C TRP A 43 1.26 -8.79 10.72
N ARG A 44 0.39 -9.80 10.54
CA ARG A 44 0.56 -11.08 11.23
C ARG A 44 1.76 -11.88 10.72
N ALA A 45 2.15 -11.64 9.47
CA ALA A 45 3.34 -12.31 8.92
C ALA A 45 4.62 -11.86 9.61
N ASN A 46 4.57 -10.70 10.25
CA ASN A 46 5.68 -10.18 11.06
C ASN A 46 6.99 -10.08 10.29
N VAL A 47 6.90 -9.66 9.03
CA VAL A 47 8.09 -9.46 8.20
C VAL A 47 8.67 -8.08 8.48
N ALA A 48 9.93 -7.91 8.12
CA ALA A 48 10.63 -6.66 8.40
C ALA A 48 10.08 -5.50 7.56
N VAL A 49 9.69 -5.76 6.32
CA VAL A 49 9.26 -4.72 5.40
C VAL A 49 7.96 -5.11 4.74
N THR A 50 6.98 -4.21 4.77
CA THR A 50 5.74 -4.35 4.01
C THR A 50 5.67 -3.22 3.00
N VAL A 51 5.33 -3.54 1.76
CA VAL A 51 5.16 -2.56 0.70
C VAL A 51 3.73 -2.62 0.21
N VAL A 52 3.07 -1.47 0.20
CA VAL A 52 1.75 -1.34 -0.42
C VAL A 52 1.98 -0.84 -1.84
N ASP A 53 1.68 -1.66 -2.81
CA ASP A 53 1.95 -1.37 -4.22
C ASP A 53 0.67 -0.82 -4.86
N LEU A 54 0.70 0.46 -5.22
CA LEU A 54 -0.45 1.14 -5.80
C LEU A 54 -0.26 1.39 -7.30
N SER A 55 0.70 0.70 -7.93
CA SER A 55 0.99 0.97 -9.34
C SER A 55 -0.19 0.66 -10.26
N GLU A 56 -1.08 -0.24 -9.85
CA GLU A 56 -2.27 -0.57 -10.65
C GLU A 56 -3.54 0.08 -10.10
N THR A 57 -3.42 0.91 -9.09
CA THR A 57 -4.56 1.62 -8.53
C THR A 57 -4.85 2.85 -9.36
N GLU A 58 -6.07 2.95 -9.90
CA GLU A 58 -6.45 4.02 -10.80
C GLU A 58 -7.16 5.17 -10.10
N PHE A 59 -7.83 4.87 -9.01
CA PHE A 59 -8.58 5.86 -8.27
C PHE A 59 -8.67 5.44 -6.80
N ALA A 60 -8.65 6.42 -5.92
CA ALA A 60 -8.81 6.15 -4.50
C ALA A 60 -9.42 7.36 -3.82
N ASP A 61 -10.16 7.10 -2.75
CA ASP A 61 -10.74 8.18 -1.95
C ASP A 61 -10.11 8.15 -0.55
N SER A 62 -10.73 8.86 0.37
CA SER A 62 -10.18 8.99 1.72
C SER A 62 -10.14 7.66 2.48
N SER A 63 -10.88 6.65 2.02
CA SER A 63 -10.81 5.34 2.67
C SER A 63 -9.41 4.76 2.55
N LEU A 64 -8.80 4.84 1.36
CA LEU A 64 -7.42 4.39 1.19
C LEU A 64 -6.49 5.24 2.03
N LEU A 65 -6.70 6.55 2.02
CA LEU A 65 -5.84 7.46 2.73
C LEU A 65 -5.81 7.15 4.23
N ASN A 66 -6.99 6.94 4.81
CA ASN A 66 -7.08 6.62 6.22
C ASN A 66 -6.39 5.31 6.55
N LEU A 67 -6.54 4.32 5.68
CA LEU A 67 -5.87 3.05 5.88
C LEU A 67 -4.35 3.21 5.89
N LEU A 68 -3.83 3.98 4.94
CA LEU A 68 -2.38 4.19 4.84
C LEU A 68 -1.85 4.97 6.04
N LEU A 69 -2.58 5.98 6.49
CA LEU A 69 -2.16 6.76 7.65
C LEU A 69 -2.13 5.92 8.92
N GLU A 70 -3.16 5.11 9.13
CA GLU A 70 -3.20 4.24 10.30
C GLU A 70 -2.08 3.19 10.25
N ALA A 71 -1.86 2.61 9.07
CA ALA A 71 -0.80 1.62 8.91
C ALA A 71 0.56 2.23 9.16
N HIS A 72 0.78 3.43 8.64
CA HIS A 72 2.06 4.11 8.81
C HIS A 72 2.35 4.35 10.29
N GLN A 73 1.35 4.83 11.02
CA GLN A 73 1.52 5.09 12.45
C GLN A 73 1.78 3.79 13.21
N ARG A 74 1.05 2.74 12.88
CA ARG A 74 1.18 1.48 13.59
C ARG A 74 2.53 0.83 13.34
N TYR A 75 2.98 0.82 12.08
CA TYR A 75 4.28 0.25 11.76
C TYR A 75 5.40 1.04 12.43
N ALA A 76 5.31 2.36 12.40
CA ALA A 76 6.34 3.20 13.02
C ALA A 76 6.41 2.96 14.53
N ALA A 77 5.25 2.81 15.17
CA ALA A 77 5.22 2.60 16.60
C ALA A 77 5.89 1.29 17.02
N GLU A 78 5.85 0.28 16.13
CA GLU A 78 6.44 -1.01 16.42
C GLU A 78 7.83 -1.18 15.83
N GLY A 79 8.39 -0.12 15.25
CA GLY A 79 9.71 -0.20 14.64
C GLY A 79 9.75 -1.02 13.37
N ARG A 80 8.62 -1.22 12.73
CA ARG A 80 8.52 -1.98 11.49
C ARG A 80 8.48 -1.04 10.31
N LEU A 81 8.88 -1.53 9.15
CA LEU A 81 9.03 -0.70 7.97
C LEU A 81 7.86 -0.86 7.03
N LEU A 82 7.31 0.26 6.59
CA LEU A 82 6.23 0.32 5.64
C LEU A 82 6.64 1.27 4.52
N ALA A 83 6.34 0.90 3.29
CA ALA A 83 6.54 1.80 2.15
C ALA A 83 5.34 1.70 1.23
N VAL A 84 5.08 2.77 0.49
CA VAL A 84 3.98 2.82 -0.46
C VAL A 84 4.59 3.09 -1.83
N ALA A 85 4.41 2.16 -2.76
CA ALA A 85 5.10 2.18 -4.03
C ALA A 85 4.20 2.54 -5.20
N GLY A 86 4.72 3.38 -6.08
CA GLY A 86 4.15 3.68 -7.37
C GLY A 86 4.82 2.87 -8.47
N PRO A 87 4.74 3.35 -9.73
CA PRO A 87 4.30 4.69 -10.12
C PRO A 87 2.83 4.91 -9.85
N PHE A 88 2.50 6.15 -9.46
CA PHE A 88 1.14 6.47 -9.06
C PHE A 88 0.35 7.06 -10.21
N HIS A 89 -0.87 6.56 -10.40
CA HIS A 89 -1.80 7.17 -11.35
C HIS A 89 -2.02 8.63 -10.94
N PRO A 90 -2.23 9.54 -11.91
CA PRO A 90 -2.47 10.95 -11.58
C PRO A 90 -3.56 11.18 -10.55
N ASN A 91 -4.62 10.38 -10.58
CA ASN A 91 -5.69 10.53 -9.58
C ASN A 91 -5.21 10.23 -8.18
N VAL A 92 -4.32 9.25 -8.05
CA VAL A 92 -3.78 8.88 -6.73
C VAL A 92 -2.78 9.91 -6.25
N THR A 93 -1.92 10.38 -7.16
CA THR A 93 -0.99 11.46 -6.85
C THR A 93 -1.75 12.69 -6.36
N ARG A 94 -2.85 13.01 -7.04
CA ARG A 94 -3.65 14.17 -6.70
C ARG A 94 -4.25 14.04 -5.30
N LEU A 95 -4.73 12.85 -4.96
CA LEU A 95 -5.27 12.62 -3.63
C LEU A 95 -4.23 12.94 -2.56
N PHE A 96 -3.00 12.45 -2.74
CA PHE A 96 -1.95 12.71 -1.77
C PHE A 96 -1.60 14.20 -1.69
N LYS A 97 -1.58 14.88 -2.82
CA LYS A 97 -1.24 16.30 -2.85
C LYS A 97 -2.31 17.17 -2.21
N VAL A 98 -3.56 16.92 -2.60
CA VAL A 98 -4.68 17.74 -2.12
C VAL A 98 -4.86 17.61 -0.63
N THR A 99 -4.60 16.43 -0.08
CA THR A 99 -4.76 16.19 1.35
C THR A 99 -3.51 16.51 2.16
N GLY A 100 -2.40 16.85 1.50
CA GLY A 100 -1.18 17.18 2.20
C GLY A 100 -0.44 15.98 2.76
N THR A 101 -0.79 14.78 2.33
CA THR A 101 -0.20 13.55 2.88
C THR A 101 1.01 13.07 2.10
N ALA A 102 1.28 13.66 0.93
CA ALA A 102 2.40 13.23 0.10
C ALA A 102 3.74 13.30 0.85
N ASP A 103 3.92 14.31 1.68
CA ASP A 103 5.16 14.48 2.42
C ASP A 103 5.20 13.68 3.70
N TYR A 104 4.04 13.24 4.17
CA TYR A 104 3.94 12.50 5.42
C TYR A 104 4.09 11.00 5.24
N LEU A 105 3.51 10.46 4.16
CA LEU A 105 3.53 9.03 3.92
C LEU A 105 4.85 8.59 3.30
N PRO A 106 5.28 7.36 3.54
CA PRO A 106 6.54 6.85 2.99
C PRO A 106 6.37 6.41 1.53
N LEU A 107 6.14 7.39 0.65
CA LEU A 107 5.92 7.13 -0.77
C LEU A 107 7.22 6.95 -1.51
N ALA A 108 7.23 6.06 -2.49
CA ALA A 108 8.36 5.87 -3.38
C ALA A 108 7.83 5.68 -4.79
N ALA A 109 8.57 6.20 -5.78
CA ALA A 109 8.09 6.19 -7.15
C ALA A 109 7.97 4.79 -7.73
N THR A 110 8.77 3.85 -7.26
CA THR A 110 8.76 2.48 -7.77
C THR A 110 8.90 1.49 -6.63
N MET A 111 8.59 0.23 -6.93
CA MET A 111 8.76 -0.85 -5.97
C MET A 111 10.22 -0.96 -5.53
N ASP A 112 11.16 -0.90 -6.47
CA ASP A 112 12.56 -1.03 -6.13
C ASP A 112 13.00 0.06 -5.18
N LEU A 113 12.61 1.30 -5.44
CA LEU A 113 12.95 2.41 -4.55
C LEU A 113 12.33 2.25 -3.18
N ALA A 114 11.10 1.75 -3.13
CA ALA A 114 10.41 1.53 -1.86
C ALA A 114 11.19 0.55 -0.99
N VAL A 115 11.60 -0.57 -1.57
CA VAL A 115 12.33 -1.59 -0.84
C VAL A 115 13.71 -1.08 -0.45
N GLN A 116 14.40 -0.39 -1.37
CA GLN A 116 15.73 0.15 -1.07
C GLN A 116 15.69 1.12 0.10
N ARG A 117 14.72 2.02 0.11
CA ARG A 117 14.63 3.00 1.18
C ARG A 117 14.33 2.35 2.52
N ALA A 118 13.46 1.34 2.50
CA ALA A 118 13.12 0.63 3.73
C ALA A 118 14.34 -0.09 4.27
N GLU A 119 15.09 -0.76 3.38
CA GLU A 119 16.25 -1.54 3.80
C GLU A 119 17.41 -0.68 4.26
N SER A 120 17.50 0.55 3.77
CA SER A 120 18.62 1.41 4.14
C SER A 120 18.40 2.16 5.43
N ARG A 121 17.25 2.02 6.05
CA ARG A 121 16.99 2.69 7.32
C ARG A 121 17.73 1.98 8.44
N PRO A 122 18.33 2.76 9.36
CA PRO A 122 19.06 2.16 10.48
C PRO A 122 18.16 1.45 11.46
#